data_5c4ff37c8be8a7f9797e34bd7748bc28
#
_entry.id   5c4ff37c8be8a7f9797e34bd7748bc28
#
_cell.length_a   1.000
_cell.length_b   1.000
_cell.length_c   1.000
_cell.angle_alpha   90.00
_cell.angle_beta   90.00
_cell.angle_gamma   90.00
#
_symmetry.space_group_name_H-M   'P 1'
#
loop_
_entity.id
_entity.type
_entity.pdbx_description
1 polymer ?
#
loop_
_entity_poly.entity_id
_entity_poly.type
_entity_poly.pdbx_seq_one_letter_code
_entity_poly.pdbx_strand_id
1 'polypeptide(L)'
;MIMVDVYVPVLDKEYDFCLNPDVKIGTVIEEISEMIARKEHSQIMGNVEELILCDREEGRILNRAGTLGICRIQTGRRLMLV
;
A
#
# COMPACT_ATOMS: atom_id res chain seq x y z
N MET A 1 3.59 14.46 -2.75
CA MET A 1 2.71 13.30 -3.02
C MET A 1 3.26 12.49 -4.19
N ILE A 2 3.21 11.19 -4.09
CA ILE A 2 3.65 10.30 -5.15
C ILE A 2 2.48 9.41 -5.60
N MET A 3 2.49 9.04 -6.87
CA MET A 3 1.49 8.13 -7.45
C MET A 3 2.07 6.74 -7.53
N VAL A 4 1.41 5.76 -6.96
CA VAL A 4 1.85 4.36 -6.99
C VAL A 4 0.69 3.45 -7.39
N ASP A 5 1.04 2.31 -7.99
CA ASP A 5 0.09 1.23 -8.28
C ASP A 5 0.19 0.21 -7.15
N VAL A 6 -0.96 -0.18 -6.60
CA VAL A 6 -1.00 -1.20 -5.55
C VAL A 6 -1.85 -2.38 -6.04
N TYR A 7 -1.21 -3.52 -6.17
CA TYR A 7 -1.90 -4.77 -6.48
C TYR A 7 -2.35 -5.46 -5.20
N VAL A 8 -3.59 -5.91 -5.18
CA VAL A 8 -4.17 -6.61 -4.02
C VAL A 8 -4.56 -8.03 -4.48
N PRO A 9 -3.71 -9.04 -4.20
CA PRO A 9 -3.93 -10.40 -4.70
C PRO A 9 -5.27 -11.01 -4.32
N VAL A 10 -5.76 -10.78 -3.11
CA VAL A 10 -7.01 -11.35 -2.65
C VAL A 10 -8.20 -10.90 -3.50
N LEU A 11 -8.10 -9.72 -4.10
CA LEU A 11 -9.13 -9.15 -4.98
C LEU A 11 -8.78 -9.31 -6.45
N ASP A 12 -7.52 -9.65 -6.75
CA ASP A 12 -6.98 -9.67 -8.11
C ASP A 12 -7.24 -8.34 -8.83
N LYS A 13 -6.98 -7.24 -8.13
CA LYS A 13 -7.19 -5.88 -8.64
C LYS A 13 -6.01 -4.99 -8.35
N GLU A 14 -5.80 -4.01 -9.22
CA GLU A 14 -4.81 -2.96 -9.03
C GLU A 14 -5.52 -1.63 -8.82
N TYR A 15 -4.94 -0.79 -7.98
CA TYR A 15 -5.46 0.52 -7.65
C TYR A 15 -4.34 1.54 -7.73
N ASP A 16 -4.67 2.73 -8.21
CA ASP A 16 -3.75 3.86 -8.20
C ASP A 16 -4.01 4.71 -6.98
N PHE A 17 -2.96 5.02 -6.24
CA PHE A 17 -3.06 5.89 -5.07
C PHE A 17 -2.08 7.04 -5.16
N CYS A 18 -2.52 8.19 -4.66
CA CYS A 18 -1.66 9.35 -4.45
C CYS A 18 -1.33 9.39 -2.96
N LEU A 19 -0.08 9.15 -2.60
CA LEU A 19 0.33 8.96 -1.22
C LEU A 19 1.39 9.97 -0.81
N ASN A 20 1.37 10.34 0.48
CA ASN A 20 2.39 11.20 1.07
C ASN A 20 3.61 10.35 1.44
N PRO A 21 4.79 10.61 0.84
CA PRO A 21 5.97 9.81 1.11
C PRO A 21 6.56 10.01 2.52
N ASP A 22 6.11 11.01 3.25
CA ASP A 22 6.61 11.30 4.60
C ASP A 22 5.80 10.66 5.72
N VAL A 23 4.71 9.96 5.39
CA VAL A 23 3.85 9.28 6.35
C VAL A 23 4.38 7.86 6.59
N LYS A 24 4.28 7.38 7.82
CA LYS A 24 4.71 6.01 8.15
C LYS A 24 3.92 4.99 7.33
N ILE A 25 4.62 3.96 6.89
CA ILE A 25 4.04 2.91 6.05
C ILE A 25 2.86 2.22 6.75
N GLY A 26 2.93 2.01 8.07
CA GLY A 26 1.79 1.47 8.81
C GLY A 26 0.53 2.29 8.63
N THR A 27 0.64 3.61 8.67
CA THR A 27 -0.47 4.53 8.45
C THR A 27 -0.93 4.49 6.99
N VAL A 28 0.00 4.40 6.05
CA VAL A 28 -0.31 4.26 4.62
C VAL A 28 -1.15 3.00 4.38
N ILE A 29 -0.77 1.89 5.01
CA ILE A 29 -1.52 0.62 4.90
C ILE A 29 -2.97 0.82 5.39
N GLU A 30 -3.15 1.49 6.52
CA GLU A 30 -4.49 1.78 7.05
C GLU A 30 -5.30 2.62 6.06
N GLU A 31 -4.71 3.67 5.52
CA GLU A 31 -5.38 4.56 4.56
C GLU A 31 -5.77 3.82 3.28
N ILE A 32 -4.87 3.04 2.73
CA ILE A 32 -5.14 2.24 1.53
C ILE A 32 -6.27 1.26 1.80
N SER A 33 -6.21 0.55 2.93
CA SER A 33 -7.23 -0.44 3.29
C SER A 33 -8.61 0.17 3.41
N GLU A 34 -8.71 1.35 4.02
CA GLU A 34 -9.98 2.07 4.12
C GLU A 34 -10.51 2.50 2.76
N MET A 35 -9.64 3.01 1.89
CA MET A 35 -10.04 3.43 0.55
C MET A 35 -10.55 2.25 -0.28
N ILE A 36 -9.87 1.10 -0.20
CA ILE A 36 -10.28 -0.10 -0.91
C ILE A 36 -11.62 -0.61 -0.36
N ALA A 37 -11.76 -0.65 0.97
CA ALA A 37 -13.01 -1.09 1.60
C ALA A 37 -14.19 -0.24 1.15
N ARG A 38 -14.03 1.07 1.07
CA ARG A 38 -15.07 1.97 0.59
C ARG A 38 -15.40 1.75 -0.88
N LYS A 39 -14.37 1.58 -1.70
CA LYS A 39 -14.55 1.37 -3.14
C LYS A 39 -15.25 0.03 -3.44
N GLU A 40 -14.91 -1.00 -2.70
CA GLU A 40 -15.47 -2.34 -2.89
C GLU A 40 -16.74 -2.58 -2.05
N HIS A 41 -17.14 -1.62 -1.23
CA HIS A 41 -18.30 -1.70 -0.33
C HIS A 41 -18.22 -2.90 0.62
N SER A 42 -17.02 -3.27 1.06
CA SER A 42 -16.81 -4.46 1.88
C SER A 42 -15.51 -4.36 2.67
N GLN A 43 -15.49 -4.95 3.86
CA GLN A 43 -14.27 -5.13 4.64
C GLN A 43 -13.69 -6.51 4.34
N ILE A 44 -12.87 -6.56 3.32
CA ILE A 44 -12.36 -7.83 2.80
C ILE A 44 -10.89 -8.08 3.15
N MET A 45 -10.23 -7.10 3.76
CA MET A 45 -8.78 -7.17 4.00
C MET A 45 -8.41 -7.79 5.34
N GLY A 46 -9.38 -8.11 6.18
CA GLY A 46 -9.12 -8.69 7.49
C GLY A 46 -8.45 -7.70 8.44
N ASN A 47 -7.51 -8.20 9.24
CA ASN A 47 -6.82 -7.37 10.24
C ASN A 47 -5.73 -6.51 9.57
N VAL A 48 -5.94 -5.19 9.59
CA VAL A 48 -5.02 -4.23 8.98
C VAL A 48 -3.61 -4.33 9.58
N GLU A 49 -3.49 -4.69 10.86
CA GLU A 49 -2.20 -4.82 11.52
C GLU A 49 -1.36 -5.96 10.98
N GLU A 50 -1.98 -6.93 10.32
CA GLU A 50 -1.31 -8.08 9.73
C GLU A 50 -0.97 -7.86 8.25
N LEU A 51 -1.46 -6.80 7.65
CA LEU A 51 -1.18 -6.52 6.25
C LEU A 51 0.26 -6.06 6.04
N ILE A 52 0.81 -6.43 4.90
CA ILE A 52 2.18 -6.12 4.52
C ILE A 52 2.17 -5.40 3.19
N LEU A 53 2.93 -4.32 3.09
CA LEU A 53 3.13 -3.61 1.84
C LEU A 53 4.50 -3.98 1.28
N CYS A 54 4.51 -4.46 0.04
CA CYS A 54 5.72 -4.94 -0.63
C CYS A 54 6.03 -4.09 -1.86
N ASP A 55 7.33 -3.93 -2.13
CA ASP A 55 7.81 -3.37 -3.40
C ASP A 55 7.91 -4.53 -4.40
N ARG A 56 7.04 -4.53 -5.41
CA ARG A 56 7.00 -5.61 -6.40
C ARG A 56 8.23 -5.63 -7.30
N GLU A 57 8.84 -4.46 -7.53
CA GLU A 57 9.95 -4.35 -8.47
C GLU A 57 11.25 -4.88 -7.90
N GLU A 58 11.46 -4.70 -6.59
CA GLU A 58 12.65 -5.22 -5.91
C GLU A 58 12.37 -6.43 -5.04
N GLY A 59 11.11 -6.82 -4.91
CA GLY A 59 10.73 -8.00 -4.14
C GLY A 59 11.01 -7.87 -2.65
N ARG A 60 10.85 -6.67 -2.07
CA ARG A 60 11.13 -6.46 -0.65
C ARG A 60 9.89 -6.02 0.13
N ILE A 61 9.84 -6.43 1.39
CA ILE A 61 8.81 -6.01 2.32
C ILE A 61 9.21 -4.64 2.88
N LEU A 62 8.26 -3.69 2.88
CA LEU A 62 8.50 -2.36 3.41
C LEU A 62 8.24 -2.33 4.92
N ASN A 63 9.17 -1.73 5.67
CA ASN A 63 9.07 -1.64 7.12
C ASN A 63 7.96 -0.66 7.52
N ARG A 64 7.01 -1.12 8.33
CA ARG A 64 5.88 -0.31 8.78
C ARG A 64 6.30 0.96 9.53
N ALA A 65 7.44 0.94 10.20
CA ALA A 65 7.96 2.08 10.94
C ALA A 65 8.69 3.09 10.04
N GLY A 66 9.02 2.71 8.82
CA GLY A 66 9.64 3.59 7.85
C GLY A 66 8.62 4.40 7.08
N THR A 67 9.09 5.13 6.07
CA THR A 67 8.25 5.91 5.15
C THR A 67 8.54 5.49 3.73
N LEU A 68 7.64 5.83 2.81
CA LEU A 68 7.90 5.56 1.39
C LEU A 68 9.14 6.33 0.89
N GLY A 69 9.33 7.54 1.39
CA GLY A 69 10.52 8.35 1.03
C GLY A 69 11.81 7.69 1.48
N ILE A 70 11.88 7.19 2.71
CA ILE A 70 13.07 6.49 3.23
C ILE A 70 13.32 5.21 2.43
N CYS A 71 12.27 4.52 2.03
CA CYS A 71 12.37 3.30 1.22
C CYS A 71 12.67 3.59 -0.25
N ARG A 72 12.78 4.87 -0.62
CA ARG A 72 13.08 5.32 -1.99
C ARG A 72 12.01 4.90 -3.00
N ILE A 73 10.77 4.87 -2.54
CA ILE A 73 9.62 4.63 -3.42
C ILE A 73 9.27 5.95 -4.11
N GLN A 74 9.29 5.92 -5.43
CA GLN A 74 9.00 7.09 -6.26
C GLN A 74 7.74 6.87 -7.09
N THR A 75 7.23 7.95 -7.66
CA THR A 75 6.08 7.88 -8.58
C THR A 75 6.31 6.83 -9.66
N GLY A 76 5.29 6.03 -9.92
CA GLY A 76 5.34 4.96 -10.90
C GLY A 76 5.72 3.60 -10.34
N ARG A 77 6.11 3.53 -9.08
CA ARG A 77 6.48 2.25 -8.46
C ARG A 77 5.25 1.37 -8.28
N ARG A 78 5.43 0.08 -8.53
CA ARG A 78 4.38 -0.91 -8.31
C ARG A 78 4.58 -1.61 -6.96
N LEU A 79 3.53 -1.54 -6.13
CA LEU A 79 3.52 -2.14 -4.81
C LEU A 79 2.48 -3.26 -4.75
N MET A 80 2.52 -4.04 -3.67
CA MET A 80 1.55 -5.11 -3.43
C MET A 80 1.15 -5.10 -1.96
N LEU A 81 -0.15 -5.21 -1.68
CA LEU A 81 -0.69 -5.26 -0.34
C LEU A 81 -1.21 -6.68 -0.06
N VAL A 82 -0.60 -7.35 0.90
CA VAL A 82 -0.94 -8.74 1.24
C VAL A 82 -1.15 -8.92 2.74
#